data_004824d9ab18621c0429b0a51a3dc1eb
#
_entry.id   004824d9ab18621c0429b0a51a3dc1eb
#
_cell.length_a   1.000
_cell.length_b   1.000
_cell.length_c   1.000
_cell.angle_alpha   90.00
_cell.angle_beta   90.00
_cell.angle_gamma   90.00
#
_symmetry.space_group_name_H-M   'P 1'
#
loop_
_entity.id
_entity.type
_entity.pdbx_description
1 polymer ?
#
loop_
_entity_poly.entity_id
_entity_poly.type
_entity_poly.pdbx_seq_one_letter_code
_entity_poly.pdbx_strand_id
1 'polypeptide(L)'
;MQISFRTYVSAAFVLTALSAANAVAAELTAPVWSPKAAAAYLDGRAAWWASWTGSARDNDTFCISCHTTLPFALGRPALHAALGEQSQSPSEQKVYDNLIKRVRMWKQVEPFYPDQTRGLPKTSESRGTESILNALALVWRDAPTGHLSADARLALDNMWALQFHTGDMKGAWAWLQFHNAPFEGDSQFWGNTLAAIAIGTAPGNYKSEPAIQTGLKELRDYLIKNMEAQTPADKVALVWASTKLPDLLTPAQQNTIIDETLAKQREDGGFSISTLVGSWKRKDNTPLDSASDGYATGLVAFTLEQLNAPRTQPALKRAITWLSRNQSAGDGRWPASSLNKERPLESDAGRFMSDAATAYAVLALENSK
;
A
#
# COMPACT_ATOMS: atom_id res chain seq x y z
N MET A 1 62.23 29.24 -47.09
CA MET A 1 61.20 28.21 -47.33
C MET A 1 60.34 28.13 -46.07
N GLN A 2 59.23 28.89 -46.08
CA GLN A 2 58.32 29.01 -44.94
C GLN A 2 57.20 27.97 -45.15
N ILE A 3 57.00 27.10 -44.13
CA ILE A 3 55.84 26.21 -44.10
C ILE A 3 54.90 26.70 -42.99
N SER A 4 53.72 27.08 -43.48
CA SER A 4 52.57 27.56 -42.68
C SER A 4 51.90 26.45 -41.91
N PHE A 5 51.73 26.60 -40.61
CA PHE A 5 50.78 25.80 -39.79
C PHE A 5 49.46 26.53 -39.70
N ARG A 6 48.40 26.02 -40.32
CA ARG A 6 47.02 26.47 -40.15
C ARG A 6 46.16 25.35 -39.53
N THR A 7 45.69 25.64 -38.34
CA THR A 7 44.35 25.39 -37.78
C THR A 7 43.67 24.03 -37.98
N TYR A 8 43.67 23.25 -36.89
CA TYR A 8 42.60 22.26 -36.61
C TYR A 8 42.24 22.36 -35.10
N VAL A 9 41.45 23.36 -34.72
CA VAL A 9 40.83 23.45 -33.39
C VAL A 9 39.45 24.09 -33.54
N SER A 10 38.50 23.42 -34.14
CA SER A 10 37.11 23.92 -34.13
C SER A 10 36.01 22.87 -34.29
N ALA A 11 36.32 21.57 -34.32
CA ALA A 11 35.28 20.55 -34.52
C ALA A 11 34.85 19.79 -33.22
N ALA A 12 35.63 19.88 -32.12
CA ALA A 12 35.35 19.12 -30.92
C ALA A 12 34.35 19.78 -29.95
N PHE A 13 34.17 21.10 -30.01
CA PHE A 13 33.30 21.84 -29.10
C PHE A 13 31.81 21.84 -29.48
N VAL A 14 31.49 21.60 -30.74
CA VAL A 14 30.08 21.61 -31.20
C VAL A 14 29.37 20.30 -30.92
N LEU A 15 30.08 19.17 -30.93
CA LEU A 15 29.48 17.85 -30.66
C LEU A 15 29.12 17.63 -29.16
N THR A 16 29.91 18.20 -28.25
CA THR A 16 29.61 18.07 -26.79
C THR A 16 28.46 18.99 -26.37
N ALA A 17 28.25 20.12 -27.01
CA ALA A 17 27.13 21.02 -26.75
C ALA A 17 25.79 20.46 -27.27
N LEU A 18 25.77 19.74 -28.40
CA LEU A 18 24.57 19.09 -28.92
C LEU A 18 24.15 17.85 -28.07
N SER A 19 25.11 17.09 -27.54
CA SER A 19 24.79 15.94 -26.68
C SER A 19 24.25 16.37 -25.31
N ALA A 20 24.76 17.46 -24.75
CA ALA A 20 24.23 18.02 -23.49
C ALA A 20 22.85 18.67 -23.70
N ALA A 21 22.59 19.34 -24.80
CA ALA A 21 21.29 19.91 -25.14
C ALA A 21 20.23 18.83 -25.38
N ASN A 22 20.59 17.71 -26.01
CA ASN A 22 19.68 16.58 -26.20
C ASN A 22 19.38 15.82 -24.88
N ALA A 23 20.34 15.73 -23.95
CA ALA A 23 20.12 15.15 -22.62
C ALA A 23 19.19 16.03 -21.77
N VAL A 24 19.36 17.34 -21.81
CA VAL A 24 18.49 18.30 -21.11
C VAL A 24 17.10 18.36 -21.76
N ALA A 25 16.97 18.27 -23.09
CA ALA A 25 15.69 18.20 -23.78
C ALA A 25 14.95 16.89 -23.51
N ALA A 26 15.65 15.75 -23.36
CA ALA A 26 15.05 14.47 -22.96
C ALA A 26 14.57 14.48 -21.50
N GLU A 27 15.22 15.24 -20.63
CA GLU A 27 14.78 15.44 -19.24
C GLU A 27 13.51 16.29 -19.14
N LEU A 28 13.31 17.22 -20.08
CA LEU A 28 12.12 18.08 -20.17
C LEU A 28 10.89 17.39 -20.81
N THR A 29 11.07 16.24 -21.44
CA THR A 29 10.00 15.48 -22.13
C THR A 29 9.67 14.13 -21.47
N ALA A 30 10.19 13.84 -20.28
CA ALA A 30 9.81 12.63 -19.56
C ALA A 30 8.29 12.68 -19.28
N PRO A 31 7.52 11.63 -19.62
CA PRO A 31 6.08 11.65 -19.43
C PRO A 31 5.77 11.88 -17.94
N VAL A 32 5.07 12.96 -17.66
CA VAL A 32 4.45 13.18 -16.34
C VAL A 32 3.38 12.12 -16.21
N TRP A 33 3.34 11.43 -15.06
CA TRP A 33 2.32 10.43 -14.81
C TRP A 33 0.90 11.00 -15.00
N SER A 34 -0.06 10.13 -15.34
CA SER A 34 -1.44 10.51 -15.62
C SER A 34 -2.38 10.07 -14.50
N PRO A 35 -2.90 11.00 -13.67
CA PRO A 35 -3.94 10.70 -12.68
C PRO A 35 -5.15 10.02 -13.31
N LYS A 36 -5.57 10.46 -14.51
CA LYS A 36 -6.70 9.88 -15.24
C LYS A 36 -6.46 8.42 -15.62
N ALA A 37 -5.26 8.06 -16.07
CA ALA A 37 -4.94 6.67 -16.39
C ALA A 37 -4.89 5.80 -15.14
N ALA A 38 -4.33 6.30 -14.04
CA ALA A 38 -4.33 5.61 -12.75
C ALA A 38 -5.75 5.36 -12.23
N ALA A 39 -6.63 6.37 -12.29
CA ALA A 39 -8.03 6.24 -11.89
C ALA A 39 -8.76 5.20 -12.74
N ALA A 40 -8.59 5.25 -14.06
CA ALA A 40 -9.22 4.28 -14.97
C ALA A 40 -8.77 2.84 -14.67
N TYR A 41 -7.48 2.64 -14.39
CA TYR A 41 -6.97 1.33 -13.97
C TYR A 41 -7.59 0.88 -12.65
N LEU A 42 -7.53 1.71 -11.61
CA LEU A 42 -8.06 1.39 -10.29
C LEU A 42 -9.58 1.11 -10.33
N ASP A 43 -10.36 1.95 -11.00
CA ASP A 43 -11.80 1.76 -11.17
C ASP A 43 -12.11 0.47 -11.94
N GLY A 44 -11.36 0.17 -13.01
CA GLY A 44 -11.50 -1.06 -13.78
C GLY A 44 -11.19 -2.32 -12.95
N ARG A 45 -10.15 -2.28 -12.12
CA ARG A 45 -9.79 -3.40 -11.24
C ARG A 45 -10.80 -3.62 -10.12
N ALA A 46 -11.31 -2.56 -9.51
CA ALA A 46 -12.37 -2.65 -8.51
C ALA A 46 -13.68 -3.20 -9.11
N ALA A 47 -14.07 -2.75 -10.30
CA ALA A 47 -15.24 -3.25 -11.02
C ALA A 47 -15.09 -4.74 -11.39
N TRP A 48 -13.91 -5.14 -11.89
CA TRP A 48 -13.61 -6.55 -12.17
C TRP A 48 -13.71 -7.40 -10.90
N TRP A 49 -13.09 -6.98 -9.80
CA TRP A 49 -13.13 -7.70 -8.53
C TRP A 49 -14.57 -7.89 -8.05
N ALA A 50 -15.37 -6.83 -8.08
CA ALA A 50 -16.76 -6.87 -7.64
C ALA A 50 -17.69 -7.75 -8.51
N SER A 51 -17.25 -8.12 -9.71
CA SER A 51 -17.99 -8.99 -10.63
C SER A 51 -17.37 -10.40 -10.75
N TRP A 52 -16.18 -10.60 -10.22
CA TRP A 52 -15.51 -11.88 -10.32
C TRP A 52 -16.14 -12.92 -9.38
N THR A 53 -16.48 -14.09 -9.91
CA THR A 53 -17.10 -15.17 -9.13
C THR A 53 -16.26 -15.65 -7.95
N GLY A 54 -14.93 -15.57 -8.07
CA GLY A 54 -14.01 -15.92 -6.97
C GLY A 54 -14.04 -14.98 -5.77
N SER A 55 -14.48 -13.73 -5.97
CA SER A 55 -14.69 -12.75 -4.89
C SER A 55 -16.10 -12.81 -4.30
N ALA A 56 -17.08 -13.35 -5.04
CA ALA A 56 -18.48 -13.39 -4.61
C ALA A 56 -18.64 -14.11 -3.25
N ARG A 57 -19.51 -13.59 -2.41
CA ARG A 57 -19.86 -14.11 -1.10
C ARG A 57 -21.37 -14.11 -0.95
N ASP A 58 -21.86 -14.64 0.17
CA ASP A 58 -23.28 -14.68 0.51
C ASP A 58 -23.93 -13.29 0.54
N ASN A 59 -25.25 -13.28 0.53
CA ASN A 59 -26.06 -12.05 0.61
C ASN A 59 -25.72 -11.01 -0.48
N ASP A 60 -25.38 -11.44 -1.69
CA ASP A 60 -24.99 -10.56 -2.81
C ASP A 60 -23.85 -9.59 -2.40
N THR A 61 -22.86 -10.11 -1.69
CA THR A 61 -21.65 -9.37 -1.31
C THR A 61 -20.43 -9.96 -1.99
N PHE A 62 -19.31 -9.25 -1.88
CA PHE A 62 -17.99 -9.76 -2.27
C PHE A 62 -16.96 -9.48 -1.17
N CYS A 63 -15.89 -10.29 -1.12
CA CYS A 63 -14.86 -10.04 -0.14
C CYS A 63 -14.07 -8.77 -0.46
N ILE A 64 -13.75 -7.98 0.57
CA ILE A 64 -12.71 -6.96 0.43
C ILE A 64 -11.36 -7.68 0.42
N SER A 65 -10.53 -7.39 -0.60
CA SER A 65 -9.21 -7.99 -0.71
C SER A 65 -8.12 -7.08 -0.20
N CYS A 66 -7.09 -7.69 0.37
CA CYS A 66 -5.90 -6.98 0.86
C CYS A 66 -5.11 -6.30 -0.29
N HIS A 67 -5.23 -6.83 -1.51
CA HIS A 67 -4.40 -6.43 -2.67
C HIS A 67 -5.10 -5.58 -3.72
N THR A 68 -6.44 -5.65 -3.86
CA THR A 68 -7.19 -4.90 -4.89
C THR A 68 -8.13 -3.87 -4.26
N THR A 69 -9.12 -4.31 -3.49
CA THR A 69 -10.17 -3.39 -3.01
C THR A 69 -9.77 -2.53 -1.81
N LEU A 70 -8.96 -3.02 -0.87
CA LEU A 70 -8.44 -2.15 0.18
C LEU A 70 -7.50 -1.08 -0.39
N PRO A 71 -6.45 -1.40 -1.17
CA PRO A 71 -5.61 -0.37 -1.77
C PRO A 71 -6.40 0.62 -2.64
N PHE A 72 -7.41 0.13 -3.39
CA PHE A 72 -8.35 0.98 -4.12
C PHE A 72 -9.04 1.98 -3.20
N ALA A 73 -9.61 1.52 -2.08
CA ALA A 73 -10.32 2.38 -1.13
C ALA A 73 -9.41 3.43 -0.46
N LEU A 74 -8.09 3.14 -0.35
CA LEU A 74 -7.11 4.10 0.17
C LEU A 74 -6.64 5.09 -0.90
N GLY A 75 -6.31 4.61 -2.12
CA GLY A 75 -5.64 5.40 -3.15
C GLY A 75 -6.59 6.17 -4.08
N ARG A 76 -7.74 5.58 -4.46
CA ARG A 76 -8.63 6.19 -5.44
C ARG A 76 -9.19 7.56 -5.01
N PRO A 77 -9.60 7.76 -3.73
CA PRO A 77 -10.08 9.07 -3.28
C PRO A 77 -9.03 10.19 -3.40
N ALA A 78 -7.74 9.87 -3.32
CA ALA A 78 -6.68 10.87 -3.45
C ALA A 78 -6.65 11.53 -4.85
N LEU A 79 -7.25 10.90 -5.86
CA LEU A 79 -7.31 11.42 -7.23
C LEU A 79 -8.45 12.42 -7.46
N HIS A 80 -9.43 12.54 -6.56
CA HIS A 80 -10.60 13.41 -6.77
C HIS A 80 -10.20 14.86 -7.10
N ALA A 81 -9.27 15.43 -6.31
CA ALA A 81 -8.83 16.80 -6.54
C ALA A 81 -8.10 16.97 -7.88
N ALA A 82 -7.24 16.02 -8.24
CA ALA A 82 -6.51 16.06 -9.51
C ALA A 82 -7.41 15.90 -10.74
N LEU A 83 -8.54 15.19 -10.58
CA LEU A 83 -9.51 14.94 -11.64
C LEU A 83 -10.67 15.95 -11.65
N GLY A 84 -10.77 16.83 -10.64
CA GLY A 84 -11.91 17.75 -10.49
C GLY A 84 -13.22 17.03 -10.17
N GLU A 85 -13.16 15.83 -9.61
CA GLU A 85 -14.33 15.03 -9.23
C GLU A 85 -14.98 15.59 -7.96
N GLN A 86 -16.29 15.78 -8.01
CA GLN A 86 -17.08 16.29 -6.88
C GLN A 86 -17.78 15.18 -6.07
N SER A 87 -17.71 13.94 -6.55
CA SER A 87 -18.36 12.78 -5.96
C SER A 87 -17.55 11.52 -6.19
N GLN A 88 -17.88 10.47 -5.46
CA GLN A 88 -17.30 9.15 -5.64
C GLN A 88 -17.56 8.61 -7.06
N SER A 89 -16.61 7.87 -7.60
CA SER A 89 -16.80 7.11 -8.83
C SER A 89 -17.82 5.96 -8.60
N PRO A 90 -18.45 5.43 -9.67
CA PRO A 90 -19.33 4.27 -9.53
C PRO A 90 -18.64 3.06 -8.88
N SER A 91 -17.34 2.88 -9.10
CA SER A 91 -16.56 1.80 -8.48
C SER A 91 -16.34 2.04 -6.99
N GLU A 92 -16.08 3.28 -6.58
CA GLU A 92 -15.98 3.64 -5.15
C GLU A 92 -17.30 3.41 -4.44
N GLN A 93 -18.41 3.91 -5.02
CA GLN A 93 -19.74 3.70 -4.46
C GLN A 93 -20.04 2.21 -4.26
N LYS A 94 -19.79 1.38 -5.29
CA LYS A 94 -20.02 -0.07 -5.22
C LYS A 94 -19.19 -0.75 -4.14
N VAL A 95 -17.91 -0.37 -3.99
CA VAL A 95 -17.04 -0.93 -2.95
C VAL A 95 -17.51 -0.51 -1.56
N TYR A 96 -17.83 0.76 -1.34
CA TYR A 96 -18.31 1.23 -0.04
C TYR A 96 -19.69 0.68 0.32
N ASP A 97 -20.62 0.56 -0.63
CA ASP A 97 -21.92 -0.07 -0.39
C ASP A 97 -21.77 -1.53 0.07
N ASN A 98 -20.88 -2.27 -0.58
CA ASN A 98 -20.55 -3.64 -0.16
C ASN A 98 -19.94 -3.70 1.25
N LEU A 99 -18.98 -2.82 1.57
CA LEU A 99 -18.36 -2.73 2.89
C LEU A 99 -19.43 -2.44 3.96
N ILE A 100 -20.25 -1.42 3.76
CA ILE A 100 -21.30 -1.02 4.68
C ILE A 100 -22.32 -2.15 4.87
N LYS A 101 -22.72 -2.82 3.78
CA LYS A 101 -23.64 -3.97 3.85
C LYS A 101 -23.04 -5.08 4.72
N ARG A 102 -21.79 -5.48 4.51
CA ARG A 102 -21.14 -6.53 5.29
C ARG A 102 -20.92 -6.12 6.76
N VAL A 103 -20.57 -4.85 7.03
CA VAL A 103 -20.44 -4.32 8.39
C VAL A 103 -21.76 -4.38 9.15
N ARG A 104 -22.86 -3.93 8.52
CA ARG A 104 -24.20 -3.96 9.14
C ARG A 104 -24.74 -5.37 9.32
N MET A 105 -24.41 -6.26 8.40
CA MET A 105 -24.82 -7.67 8.41
C MET A 105 -23.79 -8.59 9.07
N TRP A 106 -22.86 -8.06 9.87
CA TRP A 106 -21.69 -8.77 10.39
C TRP A 106 -21.99 -10.16 10.99
N LYS A 107 -23.11 -10.31 11.66
CA LYS A 107 -23.52 -11.59 12.29
C LYS A 107 -24.28 -12.51 11.33
N GLN A 108 -24.75 -12.01 10.19
CA GLN A 108 -25.54 -12.75 9.19
C GLN A 108 -24.68 -13.22 7.99
N VAL A 109 -23.62 -12.48 7.63
CA VAL A 109 -22.73 -12.86 6.55
C VAL A 109 -21.77 -13.96 6.96
N GLU A 110 -21.44 -14.85 6.03
CA GLU A 110 -20.41 -15.86 6.25
C GLU A 110 -19.00 -15.27 6.23
N PRO A 111 -18.01 -15.89 6.91
CA PRO A 111 -16.61 -15.51 6.77
C PRO A 111 -16.12 -15.74 5.33
N PHE A 112 -15.12 -14.99 4.88
CA PHE A 112 -14.59 -15.12 3.52
C PHE A 112 -14.13 -16.53 3.17
N TYR A 113 -13.55 -17.24 4.13
CA TYR A 113 -13.09 -18.62 4.01
C TYR A 113 -13.48 -19.39 5.28
N PRO A 114 -14.61 -20.11 5.29
CA PRO A 114 -15.03 -20.88 6.45
C PRO A 114 -14.19 -22.16 6.64
N ASP A 115 -14.03 -22.58 7.90
CA ASP A 115 -13.28 -23.78 8.28
C ASP A 115 -13.78 -25.04 7.58
N GLN A 116 -15.08 -25.14 7.34
CA GLN A 116 -15.72 -26.28 6.68
C GLN A 116 -15.19 -26.52 5.27
N THR A 117 -14.73 -25.46 4.58
CA THR A 117 -14.24 -25.54 3.20
C THR A 117 -12.74 -25.38 3.09
N ARG A 118 -12.08 -24.80 4.10
CA ARG A 118 -10.66 -24.41 4.03
C ARG A 118 -9.81 -24.95 5.18
N GLY A 119 -10.43 -25.58 6.18
CA GLY A 119 -9.75 -26.07 7.39
C GLY A 119 -9.48 -24.99 8.42
N LEU A 120 -9.22 -25.44 9.66
CA LEU A 120 -8.89 -24.54 10.78
C LEU A 120 -7.55 -23.82 10.54
N PRO A 121 -7.40 -22.54 10.96
CA PRO A 121 -8.38 -21.67 11.63
C PRO A 121 -8.99 -20.61 10.69
N LYS A 122 -9.35 -20.97 9.46
CA LYS A 122 -9.70 -20.01 8.39
C LYS A 122 -10.92 -19.13 8.71
N THR A 123 -11.87 -19.60 9.48
CA THR A 123 -12.99 -18.76 9.96
C THR A 123 -12.49 -17.60 10.82
N SER A 124 -11.64 -17.88 11.81
CA SER A 124 -11.07 -16.87 12.69
C SER A 124 -10.17 -15.89 11.90
N GLU A 125 -9.30 -16.42 11.06
CA GLU A 125 -8.43 -15.60 10.19
C GLU A 125 -9.25 -14.70 9.26
N SER A 126 -10.30 -15.24 8.62
CA SER A 126 -11.17 -14.46 7.74
C SER A 126 -11.88 -13.33 8.48
N ARG A 127 -12.45 -13.62 9.65
CA ARG A 127 -13.14 -12.61 10.46
C ARG A 127 -12.21 -11.50 10.94
N GLY A 128 -11.05 -11.87 11.46
CA GLY A 128 -10.04 -10.89 11.87
C GLY A 128 -9.60 -10.01 10.70
N THR A 129 -9.24 -10.62 9.57
CA THR A 129 -8.84 -9.89 8.36
C THR A 129 -9.95 -8.96 7.87
N GLU A 130 -11.16 -9.48 7.68
CA GLU A 130 -12.28 -8.68 7.18
C GLU A 130 -12.60 -7.49 8.09
N SER A 131 -12.60 -7.69 9.40
CA SER A 131 -12.92 -6.62 10.36
C SER A 131 -11.93 -5.46 10.29
N ILE A 132 -10.64 -5.77 10.17
CA ILE A 132 -9.58 -4.75 10.02
C ILE A 132 -9.70 -4.01 8.69
N LEU A 133 -9.90 -4.74 7.57
CA LEU A 133 -10.01 -4.12 6.25
C LEU A 133 -11.23 -3.21 6.15
N ASN A 134 -12.39 -3.65 6.69
CA ASN A 134 -13.61 -2.84 6.73
C ASN A 134 -13.41 -1.57 7.57
N ALA A 135 -12.80 -1.70 8.78
CA ALA A 135 -12.54 -0.57 9.65
C ALA A 135 -11.59 0.43 8.99
N LEU A 136 -10.47 -0.04 8.42
CA LEU A 136 -9.51 0.85 7.78
C LEU A 136 -10.10 1.60 6.59
N ALA A 137 -10.81 0.90 5.68
CA ALA A 137 -11.40 1.53 4.50
C ALA A 137 -12.44 2.60 4.87
N LEU A 138 -13.33 2.31 5.82
CA LEU A 138 -14.37 3.25 6.22
C LEU A 138 -13.83 4.43 7.03
N VAL A 139 -12.87 4.19 7.92
CA VAL A 139 -12.17 5.26 8.66
C VAL A 139 -11.39 6.16 7.71
N TRP A 140 -10.70 5.58 6.72
CA TRP A 140 -9.94 6.33 5.72
C TRP A 140 -10.83 7.27 4.90
N ARG A 141 -12.01 6.78 4.50
CA ARG A 141 -13.04 7.60 3.85
C ARG A 141 -13.51 8.77 4.73
N ASP A 142 -13.69 8.50 6.04
CA ASP A 142 -14.26 9.47 6.98
C ASP A 142 -13.23 10.50 7.48
N ALA A 143 -11.94 10.14 7.48
CA ALA A 143 -10.87 10.97 8.05
C ALA A 143 -10.83 12.43 7.53
N PRO A 144 -10.96 12.69 6.20
CA PRO A 144 -10.97 14.06 5.69
C PRO A 144 -12.16 14.90 6.16
N THR A 145 -13.25 14.26 6.58
CA THR A 145 -14.46 14.97 7.07
C THR A 145 -14.34 15.40 8.53
N GLY A 146 -13.35 14.87 9.26
CA GLY A 146 -13.21 15.07 10.71
C GLY A 146 -14.28 14.37 11.56
N HIS A 147 -15.20 13.62 10.93
CA HIS A 147 -16.33 12.95 11.59
C HIS A 147 -16.34 11.44 11.33
N LEU A 148 -16.43 10.65 12.40
CA LEU A 148 -16.56 9.19 12.33
C LEU A 148 -18.04 8.83 12.12
N SER A 149 -18.37 8.28 10.95
CA SER A 149 -19.73 7.81 10.63
C SER A 149 -20.15 6.62 11.51
N ALA A 150 -21.44 6.39 11.62
CA ALA A 150 -21.99 5.24 12.35
C ALA A 150 -21.49 3.90 11.77
N ASP A 151 -21.33 3.79 10.45
CA ASP A 151 -20.82 2.58 9.80
C ASP A 151 -19.33 2.33 10.08
N ALA A 152 -18.52 3.39 10.08
CA ALA A 152 -17.10 3.27 10.44
C ALA A 152 -16.92 2.93 11.93
N ARG A 153 -17.76 3.51 12.81
CA ARG A 153 -17.77 3.13 14.23
C ARG A 153 -18.17 1.66 14.42
N LEU A 154 -19.23 1.21 13.76
CA LEU A 154 -19.65 -0.20 13.83
C LEU A 154 -18.56 -1.13 13.27
N ALA A 155 -17.84 -0.74 12.24
CA ALA A 155 -16.71 -1.53 11.73
C ALA A 155 -15.58 -1.63 12.76
N LEU A 156 -15.25 -0.54 13.46
CA LEU A 156 -14.28 -0.56 14.56
C LEU A 156 -14.78 -1.42 15.74
N ASP A 157 -16.06 -1.36 16.10
CA ASP A 157 -16.64 -2.20 17.15
C ASP A 157 -16.58 -3.68 16.78
N ASN A 158 -16.91 -4.05 15.54
CA ASN A 158 -16.77 -5.41 15.02
C ASN A 158 -15.30 -5.88 15.06
N MET A 159 -14.35 -4.99 14.75
CA MET A 159 -12.92 -5.29 14.86
C MET A 159 -12.50 -5.54 16.30
N TRP A 160 -12.80 -4.63 17.23
CA TRP A 160 -12.42 -4.77 18.64
C TRP A 160 -12.98 -6.05 19.29
N ALA A 161 -14.19 -6.45 18.92
CA ALA A 161 -14.83 -7.67 19.44
C ALA A 161 -14.06 -8.96 19.12
N LEU A 162 -13.08 -8.92 18.20
CA LEU A 162 -12.28 -10.06 17.76
C LEU A 162 -10.83 -10.03 18.26
N GLN A 163 -10.43 -9.00 19.02
CA GLN A 163 -9.07 -8.91 19.54
C GLN A 163 -8.79 -10.05 20.53
N PHE A 164 -7.62 -10.65 20.42
CA PHE A 164 -7.16 -11.63 21.41
C PHE A 164 -6.64 -10.93 22.67
N HIS A 165 -7.14 -11.34 23.84
CA HIS A 165 -6.75 -10.79 25.14
C HIS A 165 -5.85 -11.74 25.95
N THR A 166 -5.56 -12.93 25.43
CA THR A 166 -4.76 -13.96 26.11
C THR A 166 -3.84 -14.69 25.12
N GLY A 167 -2.89 -15.45 25.63
CA GLY A 167 -1.96 -16.27 24.85
C GLY A 167 -0.92 -15.45 24.08
N ASP A 168 -0.23 -16.12 23.16
CA ASP A 168 0.87 -15.50 22.37
C ASP A 168 0.38 -14.41 21.41
N MET A 169 -0.89 -14.45 21.05
CA MET A 169 -1.56 -13.50 20.17
C MET A 169 -2.21 -12.34 20.93
N LYS A 170 -2.00 -12.22 22.25
CA LYS A 170 -2.59 -11.14 23.03
C LYS A 170 -2.31 -9.78 22.40
N GLY A 171 -3.37 -9.00 22.17
CA GLY A 171 -3.34 -7.68 21.54
C GLY A 171 -3.50 -7.70 20.03
N ALA A 172 -3.43 -8.87 19.40
CA ALA A 172 -3.57 -9.01 17.95
C ALA A 172 -4.96 -9.52 17.55
N TRP A 173 -5.19 -9.52 16.25
CA TRP A 173 -6.30 -10.20 15.56
C TRP A 173 -5.75 -11.33 14.71
N ALA A 174 -6.54 -12.37 14.50
CA ALA A 174 -6.24 -13.39 13.50
C ALA A 174 -6.17 -12.74 12.12
N TRP A 175 -5.29 -13.25 11.26
CA TRP A 175 -5.09 -12.74 9.92
C TRP A 175 -4.90 -13.88 8.93
N LEU A 176 -5.48 -13.75 7.73
CA LEU A 176 -5.39 -14.76 6.68
C LEU A 176 -3.93 -15.06 6.32
N GLN A 177 -3.59 -16.34 6.30
CA GLN A 177 -2.27 -16.85 5.94
C GLN A 177 -2.39 -17.76 4.73
N PHE A 178 -1.97 -17.27 3.56
CA PHE A 178 -1.97 -17.99 2.31
C PHE A 178 -0.59 -18.08 1.64
N HIS A 179 0.46 -17.74 2.38
CA HIS A 179 1.81 -17.59 1.85
C HIS A 179 1.82 -16.63 0.64
N ASN A 180 1.25 -15.47 0.82
CA ASN A 180 1.05 -14.45 -0.19
C ASN A 180 1.54 -13.09 0.34
N ALA A 181 2.84 -12.99 0.64
CA ALA A 181 3.43 -11.74 1.08
C ALA A 181 3.19 -10.62 0.06
N PRO A 182 3.12 -9.36 0.52
CA PRO A 182 3.11 -8.93 1.91
C PRO A 182 1.74 -9.00 2.58
N PHE A 183 0.68 -9.32 1.82
CA PHE A 183 -0.72 -9.17 2.26
C PHE A 183 -1.16 -10.27 3.23
N GLU A 184 -0.98 -11.52 2.82
CA GLU A 184 -1.45 -12.72 3.51
C GLU A 184 -0.25 -13.66 3.67
N GLY A 185 0.79 -13.15 4.34
CA GLY A 185 2.04 -13.85 4.59
C GLY A 185 1.89 -14.98 5.61
N ASP A 186 2.96 -15.29 6.32
CA ASP A 186 3.01 -16.36 7.29
C ASP A 186 2.95 -15.80 8.74
N SER A 187 2.52 -14.54 8.91
CA SER A 187 2.32 -13.90 10.20
C SER A 187 1.11 -12.97 10.20
N GLN A 188 0.62 -12.67 11.40
CA GLN A 188 -0.48 -11.72 11.59
C GLN A 188 -0.01 -10.26 11.63
N PHE A 189 1.30 -10.01 11.58
CA PHE A 189 1.87 -8.70 11.88
C PHE A 189 1.40 -7.60 10.91
N TRP A 190 1.41 -7.88 9.61
CA TRP A 190 0.94 -6.95 8.58
C TRP A 190 -0.49 -6.47 8.86
N GLY A 191 -1.42 -7.40 9.09
CA GLY A 191 -2.83 -7.07 9.38
C GLY A 191 -2.98 -6.25 10.66
N ASN A 192 -2.23 -6.58 11.70
CA ASN A 192 -2.27 -5.85 12.96
C ASN A 192 -1.65 -4.44 12.86
N THR A 193 -0.71 -4.25 11.97
CA THR A 193 -0.21 -2.92 11.60
C THR A 193 -1.30 -2.10 10.89
N LEU A 194 -2.10 -2.71 10.01
CA LEU A 194 -3.26 -2.05 9.40
C LEU A 194 -4.34 -1.69 10.44
N ALA A 195 -4.58 -2.54 11.46
CA ALA A 195 -5.46 -2.21 12.57
C ALA A 195 -4.96 -0.95 13.32
N ALA A 196 -3.66 -0.85 13.59
CA ALA A 196 -3.07 0.32 14.21
C ALA A 196 -3.26 1.59 13.35
N ILE A 197 -3.12 1.49 12.02
CA ILE A 197 -3.40 2.59 11.09
C ILE A 197 -4.87 2.99 11.15
N ALA A 198 -5.80 2.02 11.14
CA ALA A 198 -7.24 2.30 11.23
C ALA A 198 -7.59 3.07 12.52
N ILE A 199 -7.15 2.57 13.67
CA ILE A 199 -7.40 3.20 14.97
C ILE A 199 -6.81 4.62 15.02
N GLY A 200 -5.57 4.77 14.58
CA GLY A 200 -4.86 6.05 14.63
C GLY A 200 -5.38 7.09 13.64
N THR A 201 -6.00 6.66 12.53
CA THR A 201 -6.57 7.53 11.49
C THR A 201 -8.02 7.93 11.83
N ALA A 202 -8.71 7.20 12.69
CA ALA A 202 -10.10 7.44 13.04
C ALA A 202 -10.30 8.89 13.60
N PRO A 203 -11.20 9.69 12.98
CA PRO A 203 -11.43 11.07 13.37
C PRO A 203 -12.16 11.19 14.71
N GLY A 204 -12.36 12.43 15.19
CA GLY A 204 -13.12 12.69 16.40
C GLY A 204 -12.42 12.28 17.69
N ASN A 205 -11.07 12.23 17.69
CA ASN A 205 -10.28 11.82 18.84
C ASN A 205 -10.54 10.36 19.32
N TYR A 206 -11.00 9.50 18.42
CA TYR A 206 -11.36 8.11 18.70
C TYR A 206 -10.27 7.34 19.46
N LYS A 207 -9.00 7.48 19.06
CA LYS A 207 -7.86 6.81 19.70
C LYS A 207 -7.67 7.15 21.19
N SER A 208 -8.33 8.19 21.72
CA SER A 208 -8.28 8.59 23.13
C SER A 208 -9.52 8.15 23.91
N GLU A 209 -10.47 7.45 23.31
CA GLU A 209 -11.66 6.96 24.01
C GLU A 209 -11.28 5.96 25.12
N PRO A 210 -11.80 6.10 26.34
CA PRO A 210 -11.45 5.22 27.46
C PRO A 210 -11.74 3.75 27.19
N ALA A 211 -12.81 3.46 26.43
CA ALA A 211 -13.28 2.09 26.17
C ALA A 211 -12.24 1.24 25.38
N ILE A 212 -11.38 1.85 24.59
CA ILE A 212 -10.42 1.12 23.73
C ILE A 212 -9.00 1.09 24.31
N GLN A 213 -8.70 1.81 25.42
CA GLN A 213 -7.32 1.99 25.88
C GLN A 213 -6.61 0.69 26.25
N THR A 214 -7.32 -0.26 26.87
CA THR A 214 -6.74 -1.58 27.20
C THR A 214 -6.35 -2.33 25.94
N GLY A 215 -7.25 -2.46 24.98
CA GLY A 215 -6.99 -3.14 23.72
C GLY A 215 -5.90 -2.45 22.90
N LEU A 216 -5.90 -1.11 22.88
CA LEU A 216 -4.88 -0.33 22.19
C LEU A 216 -3.49 -0.52 22.80
N LYS A 217 -3.39 -0.58 24.13
CA LYS A 217 -2.13 -0.91 24.81
C LYS A 217 -1.66 -2.31 24.44
N GLU A 218 -2.54 -3.29 24.48
CA GLU A 218 -2.21 -4.68 24.11
C GLU A 218 -1.76 -4.80 22.65
N LEU A 219 -2.37 -4.06 21.71
CA LEU A 219 -1.92 -3.99 20.31
C LEU A 219 -0.50 -3.41 20.19
N ARG A 220 -0.21 -2.31 20.89
CA ARG A 220 1.14 -1.72 20.92
C ARG A 220 2.17 -2.72 21.45
N ASP A 221 1.87 -3.36 22.56
CA ASP A 221 2.74 -4.37 23.17
C ASP A 221 3.03 -5.52 22.18
N TYR A 222 1.98 -6.01 21.47
CA TYR A 222 2.11 -7.05 20.44
C TYR A 222 3.03 -6.61 19.30
N LEU A 223 2.80 -5.42 18.72
CA LEU A 223 3.57 -4.93 17.59
C LEU A 223 5.04 -4.71 17.95
N ILE A 224 5.32 -4.10 19.11
CA ILE A 224 6.70 -3.87 19.58
C ILE A 224 7.41 -5.19 19.87
N LYS A 225 6.75 -6.13 20.57
CA LYS A 225 7.34 -7.44 20.88
C LYS A 225 7.75 -8.22 19.64
N ASN A 226 6.97 -8.11 18.56
CA ASN A 226 7.17 -8.93 17.37
C ASN A 226 7.91 -8.20 16.23
N MET A 227 8.23 -6.92 16.37
CA MET A 227 8.80 -6.08 15.31
C MET A 227 10.12 -6.61 14.74
N GLU A 228 11.02 -7.09 15.59
CA GLU A 228 12.39 -7.46 15.18
C GLU A 228 12.40 -8.64 14.19
N ALA A 229 11.45 -9.55 14.32
CA ALA A 229 11.34 -10.73 13.46
C ALA A 229 10.68 -10.42 12.08
N GLN A 230 10.22 -9.19 11.86
CA GLN A 230 9.45 -8.85 10.66
C GLN A 230 10.33 -8.45 9.48
N THR A 231 9.74 -8.55 8.29
CA THR A 231 10.40 -8.12 7.05
C THR A 231 10.59 -6.60 7.03
N PRO A 232 11.54 -6.07 6.25
CA PRO A 232 11.65 -4.62 6.06
C PRO A 232 10.35 -3.97 5.55
N ALA A 233 9.56 -4.64 4.71
CA ALA A 233 8.27 -4.12 4.24
C ALA A 233 7.27 -3.95 5.39
N ASP A 234 7.18 -4.93 6.29
CA ASP A 234 6.34 -4.85 7.47
C ASP A 234 6.79 -3.74 8.43
N LYS A 235 8.11 -3.57 8.58
CA LYS A 235 8.69 -2.49 9.40
C LYS A 235 8.38 -1.11 8.81
N VAL A 236 8.43 -0.95 7.48
CA VAL A 236 8.01 0.30 6.81
C VAL A 236 6.53 0.61 7.07
N ALA A 237 5.66 -0.39 6.98
CA ALA A 237 4.24 -0.21 7.32
C ALA A 237 4.05 0.14 8.81
N LEU A 238 4.85 -0.44 9.71
CA LEU A 238 4.84 -0.08 11.13
C LEU A 238 5.27 1.37 11.37
N VAL A 239 6.24 1.89 10.61
CA VAL A 239 6.59 3.32 10.65
C VAL A 239 5.41 4.17 10.21
N TRP A 240 4.71 3.80 9.12
CA TRP A 240 3.46 4.49 8.74
C TRP A 240 2.42 4.45 9.88
N ALA A 241 2.19 3.29 10.50
CA ALA A 241 1.28 3.17 11.66
C ALA A 241 1.67 4.10 12.81
N SER A 242 2.97 4.23 13.08
CA SER A 242 3.48 5.09 14.16
C SER A 242 3.24 6.58 13.93
N THR A 243 3.02 7.01 12.68
CA THR A 243 2.61 8.40 12.38
C THR A 243 1.14 8.67 12.74
N LYS A 244 0.33 7.63 12.84
CA LYS A 244 -1.10 7.71 13.21
C LYS A 244 -1.34 7.43 14.71
N LEU A 245 -0.52 6.58 15.29
CA LEU A 245 -0.52 6.28 16.73
C LEU A 245 0.78 6.76 17.35
N PRO A 246 0.82 7.97 17.93
CA PRO A 246 1.96 8.44 18.71
C PRO A 246 2.35 7.40 19.78
N ASP A 247 3.63 7.32 20.10
CA ASP A 247 4.22 6.39 21.08
C ASP A 247 4.20 4.90 20.66
N LEU A 248 3.83 4.56 19.43
CA LEU A 248 4.00 3.20 18.90
C LEU A 248 5.47 2.90 18.65
N LEU A 249 6.22 3.82 18.05
CA LEU A 249 7.67 3.77 17.88
C LEU A 249 8.31 5.02 18.44
N THR A 250 9.47 4.87 19.06
CA THR A 250 10.33 6.01 19.39
C THR A 250 10.92 6.62 18.11
N PRO A 251 11.31 7.92 18.13
CA PRO A 251 11.99 8.54 16.98
C PRO A 251 13.27 7.79 16.56
N ALA A 252 14.00 7.22 17.51
CA ALA A 252 15.19 6.43 17.22
C ALA A 252 14.85 5.14 16.45
N GLN A 253 13.80 4.43 16.86
CA GLN A 253 13.34 3.23 16.14
C GLN A 253 12.83 3.57 14.73
N GLN A 254 12.06 4.65 14.58
CA GLN A 254 11.62 5.14 13.27
C GLN A 254 12.83 5.42 12.36
N ASN A 255 13.80 6.17 12.85
CA ASN A 255 15.02 6.52 12.09
C ASN A 255 15.80 5.27 11.69
N THR A 256 16.02 4.32 12.59
CA THR A 256 16.74 3.07 12.28
C THR A 256 16.05 2.31 11.14
N ILE A 257 14.72 2.12 11.21
CA ILE A 257 13.97 1.41 10.17
C ILE A 257 14.05 2.15 8.83
N ILE A 258 13.95 3.47 8.87
CA ILE A 258 14.04 4.29 7.64
C ILE A 258 15.44 4.24 7.06
N ASP A 259 16.49 4.40 7.84
CA ASP A 259 17.88 4.35 7.34
C ASP A 259 18.20 2.99 6.71
N GLU A 260 17.80 1.87 7.35
CA GLU A 260 17.92 0.53 6.80
C GLU A 260 17.13 0.35 5.49
N THR A 261 15.97 0.98 5.38
CA THR A 261 15.13 0.97 4.16
C THR A 261 15.78 1.78 3.05
N LEU A 262 16.23 3.00 3.36
CA LEU A 262 16.86 3.89 2.38
C LEU A 262 18.16 3.33 1.83
N ALA A 263 18.92 2.57 2.63
CA ALA A 263 20.11 1.84 2.17
C ALA A 263 19.81 0.81 1.06
N LYS A 264 18.54 0.43 0.86
CA LYS A 264 18.09 -0.48 -0.19
C LYS A 264 17.58 0.24 -1.45
N GLN A 265 17.61 1.59 -1.48
CA GLN A 265 17.23 2.34 -2.67
C GLN A 265 18.19 2.05 -3.81
N ARG A 266 17.64 1.76 -4.99
CA ARG A 266 18.41 1.41 -6.18
C ARG A 266 18.94 2.66 -6.88
N GLU A 267 19.88 2.47 -7.80
CA GLU A 267 20.49 3.55 -8.59
C GLU A 267 19.47 4.33 -9.44
N ASP A 268 18.42 3.63 -9.94
CA ASP A 268 17.33 4.26 -10.69
C ASP A 268 16.39 5.11 -9.82
N GLY A 269 16.56 5.10 -8.50
CA GLY A 269 15.78 5.86 -7.53
C GLY A 269 14.57 5.13 -6.97
N GLY A 270 14.22 3.95 -7.49
CA GLY A 270 13.14 3.11 -6.99
C GLY A 270 13.59 2.15 -5.89
N PHE A 271 12.65 1.34 -5.43
CA PHE A 271 12.84 0.22 -4.50
C PHE A 271 12.26 -1.05 -5.10
N SER A 272 12.84 -2.20 -4.75
CA SER A 272 12.30 -3.51 -5.13
C SER A 272 11.71 -4.21 -3.92
N ILE A 273 10.49 -4.74 -4.08
CA ILE A 273 9.86 -5.52 -3.01
C ILE A 273 10.67 -6.76 -2.65
N SER A 274 11.40 -7.35 -3.60
CA SER A 274 12.27 -8.50 -3.33
C SER A 274 13.34 -8.21 -2.28
N THR A 275 13.82 -6.96 -2.19
CA THR A 275 14.80 -6.55 -1.17
C THR A 275 14.16 -6.19 0.17
N LEU A 276 12.84 -6.02 0.20
CA LEU A 276 12.08 -5.66 1.39
C LEU A 276 11.36 -6.84 2.05
N VAL A 277 11.32 -8.02 1.43
CA VAL A 277 10.68 -9.22 2.00
C VAL A 277 11.68 -10.22 2.62
N GLY A 278 12.94 -9.83 2.77
CA GLY A 278 13.97 -10.65 3.43
C GLY A 278 14.22 -11.96 2.70
N SER A 279 14.14 -13.08 3.41
CA SER A 279 14.39 -14.43 2.88
C SER A 279 13.16 -15.08 2.23
N TRP A 280 12.11 -14.32 1.93
CA TRP A 280 10.89 -14.85 1.33
C TRP A 280 11.15 -15.59 0.02
N LYS A 281 10.47 -16.71 -0.20
CA LYS A 281 10.53 -17.50 -1.42
C LYS A 281 9.13 -17.77 -1.94
N ARG A 282 8.98 -17.76 -3.25
CA ARG A 282 7.74 -18.19 -3.91
C ARG A 282 7.48 -19.68 -3.67
N LYS A 283 6.21 -20.09 -3.63
CA LYS A 283 5.80 -21.50 -3.49
C LYS A 283 6.33 -22.42 -4.60
N ASP A 284 6.53 -21.86 -5.78
CA ASP A 284 7.05 -22.58 -6.96
C ASP A 284 8.57 -22.49 -7.08
N ASN A 285 9.26 -21.91 -6.10
CA ASN A 285 10.70 -21.69 -6.06
C ASN A 285 11.26 -20.84 -7.22
N THR A 286 10.42 -20.18 -8.02
CA THR A 286 10.90 -19.23 -9.03
C THR A 286 11.54 -18.01 -8.37
N PRO A 287 12.62 -17.42 -8.96
CA PRO A 287 13.27 -16.25 -8.41
C PRO A 287 12.32 -15.05 -8.30
N LEU A 288 12.49 -14.24 -7.25
CA LEU A 288 11.80 -12.95 -7.15
C LEU A 288 12.39 -11.97 -8.18
N ASP A 289 11.53 -11.13 -8.74
CA ASP A 289 11.97 -10.03 -9.59
C ASP A 289 12.78 -9.02 -8.77
N SER A 290 13.96 -8.66 -9.25
CA SER A 290 14.88 -7.75 -8.56
C SER A 290 14.79 -6.31 -9.02
N ALA A 291 14.03 -6.02 -10.10
CA ALA A 291 13.84 -4.65 -10.57
C ALA A 291 13.11 -3.78 -9.55
N SER A 292 13.26 -2.46 -9.64
CA SER A 292 12.41 -1.52 -8.90
C SER A 292 10.95 -1.68 -9.33
N ASP A 293 10.04 -1.63 -8.37
CA ASP A 293 8.61 -1.82 -8.60
C ASP A 293 7.75 -0.75 -7.93
N GLY A 294 6.52 -0.64 -8.40
CA GLY A 294 5.60 0.38 -7.92
C GLY A 294 5.14 0.15 -6.48
N TYR A 295 5.10 -1.11 -6.01
CA TYR A 295 4.65 -1.41 -4.66
C TYR A 295 5.67 -0.93 -3.61
N ALA A 296 6.92 -1.38 -3.73
CA ALA A 296 7.97 -1.00 -2.79
C ALA A 296 8.26 0.51 -2.85
N THR A 297 8.36 1.06 -4.06
CA THR A 297 8.67 2.49 -4.24
C THR A 297 7.53 3.37 -3.72
N GLY A 298 6.28 3.02 -4.03
CA GLY A 298 5.10 3.75 -3.56
C GLY A 298 4.94 3.70 -2.04
N LEU A 299 5.04 2.50 -1.44
CA LEU A 299 4.91 2.33 0.02
C LEU A 299 5.99 3.11 0.78
N VAL A 300 7.26 3.03 0.35
CA VAL A 300 8.37 3.74 1.02
C VAL A 300 8.20 5.25 0.85
N ALA A 301 7.94 5.75 -0.35
CA ALA A 301 7.74 7.18 -0.60
C ALA A 301 6.58 7.73 0.21
N PHE A 302 5.43 7.06 0.19
CA PHE A 302 4.26 7.44 0.97
C PHE A 302 4.55 7.46 2.48
N THR A 303 5.26 6.45 3.01
CA THR A 303 5.63 6.41 4.43
C THR A 303 6.55 7.57 4.83
N LEU A 304 7.52 7.93 3.99
CA LEU A 304 8.38 9.09 4.22
C LEU A 304 7.57 10.40 4.29
N GLU A 305 6.58 10.55 3.42
CA GLU A 305 5.68 11.72 3.45
C GLU A 305 4.80 11.75 4.71
N GLN A 306 4.33 10.58 5.17
CA GLN A 306 3.60 10.50 6.44
C GLN A 306 4.46 10.88 7.65
N LEU A 307 5.78 10.71 7.57
CA LEU A 307 6.75 11.23 8.55
C LEU A 307 7.06 12.73 8.38
N ASN A 308 6.40 13.41 7.43
CA ASN A 308 6.70 14.79 7.05
C ASN A 308 8.13 14.99 6.56
N ALA A 309 8.74 13.99 5.94
CA ALA A 309 10.04 14.15 5.32
C ALA A 309 9.98 15.27 4.26
N PRO A 310 10.94 16.22 4.25
CA PRO A 310 10.89 17.30 3.28
C PRO A 310 11.07 16.74 1.86
N ARG A 311 10.35 17.29 0.89
CA ARG A 311 10.45 16.89 -0.53
C ARG A 311 11.84 17.03 -1.12
N THR A 312 12.68 17.83 -0.50
CA THR A 312 14.10 17.99 -0.84
C THR A 312 14.98 16.84 -0.34
N GLN A 313 14.43 15.96 0.52
CA GLN A 313 15.14 14.78 1.01
C GLN A 313 15.50 13.90 -0.20
N PRO A 314 16.81 13.61 -0.42
CA PRO A 314 17.28 13.06 -1.69
C PRO A 314 16.64 11.73 -2.08
N ALA A 315 16.42 10.84 -1.13
CA ALA A 315 15.84 9.53 -1.40
C ALA A 315 14.35 9.63 -1.78
N LEU A 316 13.57 10.46 -1.06
CA LEU A 316 12.17 10.73 -1.39
C LEU A 316 12.05 11.36 -2.78
N LYS A 317 12.87 12.37 -3.08
CA LYS A 317 12.89 13.01 -4.40
C LYS A 317 13.15 12.01 -5.52
N ARG A 318 14.13 11.10 -5.35
CA ARG A 318 14.41 10.06 -6.36
C ARG A 318 13.24 9.09 -6.50
N ALA A 319 12.62 8.65 -5.38
CA ALA A 319 11.47 7.74 -5.42
C ALA A 319 10.26 8.36 -6.13
N ILE A 320 9.91 9.61 -5.83
CA ILE A 320 8.84 10.36 -6.51
C ILE A 320 9.16 10.54 -8.01
N THR A 321 10.41 10.85 -8.35
CA THR A 321 10.85 10.93 -9.75
C THR A 321 10.69 9.59 -10.46
N TRP A 322 11.10 8.49 -9.80
CA TRP A 322 10.93 7.15 -10.34
C TRP A 322 9.44 6.82 -10.60
N LEU A 323 8.57 7.06 -9.61
CA LEU A 323 7.13 6.85 -9.76
C LEU A 323 6.57 7.67 -10.93
N SER A 324 6.92 8.94 -11.03
CA SER A 324 6.43 9.82 -12.11
C SER A 324 6.81 9.34 -13.51
N ARG A 325 7.90 8.59 -13.65
CA ARG A 325 8.44 8.14 -14.95
C ARG A 325 8.08 6.69 -15.30
N ASN A 326 7.61 5.90 -14.32
CA ASN A 326 7.45 4.45 -14.48
C ASN A 326 5.98 4.00 -14.45
N GLN A 327 5.03 4.91 -14.65
CA GLN A 327 3.65 4.52 -14.91
C GLN A 327 3.55 3.85 -16.28
N SER A 328 2.85 2.73 -16.36
CA SER A 328 2.59 2.04 -17.63
C SER A 328 1.77 2.93 -18.58
N ALA A 329 2.32 3.21 -19.75
CA ALA A 329 1.61 3.98 -20.79
C ALA A 329 0.40 3.23 -21.38
N GLY A 330 0.38 1.88 -21.27
CA GLY A 330 -0.66 1.04 -21.85
C GLY A 330 -1.96 1.04 -21.03
N ASP A 331 -1.87 1.02 -19.71
CA ASP A 331 -3.05 0.88 -18.84
C ASP A 331 -3.02 1.73 -17.56
N GLY A 332 -1.99 2.52 -17.34
CA GLY A 332 -1.92 3.48 -16.23
C GLY A 332 -1.51 2.91 -14.87
N ARG A 333 -1.20 1.60 -14.79
CA ARG A 333 -0.72 0.98 -13.56
C ARG A 333 0.77 1.22 -13.30
N TRP A 334 1.22 0.95 -12.09
CA TRP A 334 2.62 0.67 -11.76
C TRP A 334 2.78 -0.84 -11.60
N PRO A 335 3.59 -1.49 -12.46
CA PRO A 335 3.78 -2.93 -12.38
C PRO A 335 4.48 -3.36 -11.09
N ALA A 336 4.04 -4.50 -10.54
CA ALA A 336 4.72 -5.22 -9.47
C ALA A 336 4.40 -6.71 -9.58
N SER A 337 5.42 -7.55 -9.36
CA SER A 337 5.32 -9.00 -9.54
C SER A 337 4.79 -9.71 -8.28
N SER A 338 4.04 -10.80 -8.49
CA SER A 338 3.54 -11.64 -7.39
C SER A 338 4.68 -12.25 -6.58
N LEU A 339 4.54 -12.24 -5.25
CA LEU A 339 5.46 -12.91 -4.33
C LEU A 339 4.98 -14.32 -3.92
N ASN A 340 3.76 -14.72 -4.29
CA ASN A 340 3.21 -16.03 -3.97
C ASN A 340 3.76 -17.11 -4.89
N LYS A 341 3.70 -16.89 -6.19
CA LYS A 341 4.27 -17.70 -7.27
C LYS A 341 4.45 -16.85 -8.52
N GLU A 342 5.22 -17.31 -9.47
CA GLU A 342 5.34 -16.64 -10.76
C GLU A 342 3.97 -16.57 -11.46
N ARG A 343 3.63 -15.40 -12.01
CA ARG A 343 2.38 -15.15 -12.73
C ARG A 343 2.62 -14.20 -13.89
N PRO A 344 1.98 -14.43 -15.04
CA PRO A 344 1.98 -13.45 -16.12
C PRO A 344 1.40 -12.12 -15.59
N LEU A 345 2.13 -11.01 -15.73
CA LEU A 345 1.72 -9.68 -15.24
C LEU A 345 0.39 -9.20 -15.83
N GLU A 346 0.01 -9.73 -17.00
CA GLU A 346 -1.24 -9.36 -17.69
C GLU A 346 -2.46 -10.21 -17.24
N SER A 347 -2.22 -11.30 -16.50
CA SER A 347 -3.32 -12.10 -15.95
C SER A 347 -3.97 -11.37 -14.76
N ASP A 348 -5.26 -11.62 -14.53
CA ASP A 348 -5.99 -10.99 -13.42
C ASP A 348 -5.32 -11.22 -12.06
N ALA A 349 -4.89 -12.44 -11.79
CA ALA A 349 -4.18 -12.75 -10.55
C ALA A 349 -2.73 -12.23 -10.53
N GLY A 350 -2.09 -12.05 -11.69
CA GLY A 350 -0.77 -11.42 -11.83
C GLY A 350 -0.80 -9.95 -11.48
N ARG A 351 -1.95 -9.28 -11.66
CA ARG A 351 -2.15 -7.85 -11.39
C ARG A 351 -2.37 -7.52 -9.91
N PHE A 352 -2.60 -8.48 -9.03
CA PHE A 352 -2.87 -8.21 -7.60
C PHE A 352 -1.81 -7.32 -6.94
N MET A 353 -0.53 -7.58 -7.18
CA MET A 353 0.53 -6.71 -6.67
C MET A 353 0.52 -5.34 -7.37
N SER A 354 0.23 -5.28 -8.66
CA SER A 354 0.13 -4.02 -9.42
C SER A 354 -1.08 -3.18 -8.98
N ASP A 355 -2.18 -3.80 -8.55
CA ASP A 355 -3.34 -3.09 -7.99
C ASP A 355 -2.94 -2.29 -6.75
N ALA A 356 -2.26 -2.94 -5.80
CA ALA A 356 -1.73 -2.27 -4.61
C ALA A 356 -0.61 -1.28 -4.93
N ALA A 357 0.30 -1.64 -5.84
CA ALA A 357 1.38 -0.78 -6.29
C ALA A 357 0.85 0.54 -6.87
N THR A 358 -0.22 0.45 -7.69
CA THR A 358 -0.85 1.64 -8.27
C THR A 358 -1.47 2.53 -7.21
N ALA A 359 -2.13 1.95 -6.21
CA ALA A 359 -2.71 2.72 -5.12
C ALA A 359 -1.64 3.42 -4.26
N TYR A 360 -0.55 2.73 -3.88
CA TYR A 360 0.54 3.35 -3.12
C TYR A 360 1.30 4.40 -3.94
N ALA A 361 1.51 4.17 -5.24
CA ALA A 361 2.10 5.17 -6.13
C ALA A 361 1.24 6.44 -6.20
N VAL A 362 -0.08 6.30 -6.32
CA VAL A 362 -1.03 7.42 -6.29
C VAL A 362 -0.96 8.16 -4.95
N LEU A 363 -0.99 7.45 -3.82
CA LEU A 363 -0.89 8.07 -2.50
C LEU A 363 0.39 8.91 -2.36
N ALA A 364 1.54 8.38 -2.80
CA ALA A 364 2.80 9.11 -2.75
C ALA A 364 2.81 10.32 -3.71
N LEU A 365 2.32 10.18 -4.94
CA LEU A 365 2.35 11.25 -5.94
C LEU A 365 1.35 12.38 -5.63
N GLU A 366 0.19 12.09 -5.05
CA GLU A 366 -0.80 13.10 -4.67
C GLU A 366 -0.44 13.82 -3.37
N ASN A 367 0.19 13.14 -2.39
CA ASN A 367 0.70 13.81 -1.20
C ASN A 367 1.94 14.67 -1.49
N SER A 368 2.62 14.41 -2.60
CA SER A 368 3.84 15.15 -3.00
C SER A 368 3.56 16.52 -3.64
N LYS A 369 2.30 16.96 -3.76
CA LYS A 369 1.90 18.24 -4.40
C LYS A 369 1.89 19.46 -3.47
#